data_badcac05d600becd2e75e317f6ff3b02
#
_entry.id   badcac05d600becd2e75e317f6ff3b02
#
_cell.length_a   1.000
_cell.length_b   1.000
_cell.length_c   1.000
_cell.angle_alpha   90.00
_cell.angle_beta   90.00
_cell.angle_gamma   90.00
#
_symmetry.space_group_name_H-M   'P 1'
#
loop_
_entity.id
_entity.type
_entity.pdbx_description
1 polymer ?
#
loop_
_entity_poly.entity_id
_entity_poly.type
_entity_poly.pdbx_seq_one_letter_code
_entity_poly.pdbx_strand_id
1 'polypeptide(L)'
;MSEVEGDVVAQNAGGTGDLESTLIPKRAWRALAALAVAMLLSMATWFSASAVVPQLASQFQLSDSTSAWLTIGVQVGFVIGALVLATTSAADRFGPRHLMFAGATLAGIMNLGMLAANDAWQIIALRILTGACLAAVYPSAMKCISTWFKTSRATAVGVMIGALTVGSASPHLVAAAGSLDWRFVGDCCTSR
;
A
#
# COMPACT_ATOMS: atom_id res chain seq x y z
N MET A 1 46.99 28.79 6.29
CA MET A 1 45.83 28.98 7.20
C MET A 1 44.51 28.45 6.57
N SER A 2 44.45 28.27 5.26
CA SER A 2 43.26 27.74 4.52
C SER A 2 43.15 26.20 4.47
N GLU A 3 44.28 25.48 4.54
CA GLU A 3 44.26 24.00 4.51
C GLU A 3 43.78 23.36 5.82
N VAL A 4 44.06 23.94 6.95
CA VAL A 4 43.65 23.43 8.28
C VAL A 4 42.11 23.57 8.48
N GLU A 5 41.50 24.58 7.87
CA GLU A 5 40.08 24.83 7.95
C GLU A 5 39.29 23.86 7.06
N GLY A 6 39.85 23.44 5.92
CA GLY A 6 39.28 22.43 5.03
C GLY A 6 39.22 21.03 5.65
N ASP A 7 40.28 20.62 6.37
CA ASP A 7 40.35 19.31 7.01
C ASP A 7 39.40 19.18 8.22
N VAL A 8 39.18 20.25 8.96
CA VAL A 8 38.23 20.26 10.10
C VAL A 8 36.79 20.16 9.62
N VAL A 9 36.46 20.77 8.47
CA VAL A 9 35.11 20.69 7.88
C VAL A 9 34.85 19.30 7.29
N ALA A 10 35.84 18.69 6.65
CA ALA A 10 35.74 17.34 6.11
C ALA A 10 35.62 16.26 7.20
N GLN A 11 36.35 16.41 8.30
CA GLN A 11 36.30 15.49 9.43
C GLN A 11 34.97 15.57 10.21
N ASN A 12 34.35 16.76 10.29
CA ASN A 12 33.04 16.92 10.90
C ASN A 12 31.89 16.37 10.01
N ALA A 13 32.04 16.37 8.70
CA ALA A 13 31.03 15.83 7.79
C ALA A 13 30.97 14.29 7.79
N GLY A 14 32.11 13.61 8.04
CA GLY A 14 32.16 12.15 8.15
C GLY A 14 31.64 11.59 9.49
N GLY A 15 31.86 12.32 10.57
CA GLY A 15 31.52 11.86 11.91
C GLY A 15 30.07 11.98 12.32
N THR A 16 29.32 12.88 11.69
CA THR A 16 27.88 13.09 12.02
C THR A 16 26.97 12.01 11.46
N GLY A 17 27.29 11.44 10.30
CA GLY A 17 26.51 10.36 9.70
C GLY A 17 26.53 9.06 10.50
N ASP A 18 27.71 8.70 11.03
CA ASP A 18 27.89 7.47 11.81
C ASP A 18 27.32 7.57 13.23
N LEU A 19 27.41 8.74 13.86
CA LEU A 19 26.83 8.97 15.18
C LEU A 19 25.29 9.00 15.14
N GLU A 20 24.72 9.44 14.04
CA GLU A 20 23.28 9.57 13.87
C GLU A 20 22.60 8.24 13.54
N SER A 21 23.27 7.35 12.81
CA SER A 21 22.81 5.97 12.60
C SER A 21 22.79 5.18 13.92
N THR A 22 23.62 5.54 14.89
CA THR A 22 23.69 4.92 16.22
C THR A 22 22.56 5.42 17.15
N LEU A 23 21.95 6.57 16.85
CA LEU A 23 20.92 7.19 17.69
C LEU A 23 19.47 6.81 17.29
N ILE A 24 19.28 6.17 16.14
CA ILE A 24 17.93 5.71 15.74
C ILE A 24 17.57 4.48 16.57
N PRO A 25 16.53 4.55 17.43
CA PRO A 25 16.19 3.44 18.29
C PRO A 25 15.75 2.22 17.45
N LYS A 26 16.14 1.02 17.86
CA LYS A 26 15.74 -0.24 17.18
C LYS A 26 14.22 -0.33 16.95
N ARG A 27 13.42 0.34 17.79
CA ARG A 27 11.97 0.45 17.64
C ARG A 27 11.55 1.21 16.36
N ALA A 28 12.32 2.20 15.93
CA ALA A 28 12.02 2.96 14.70
C ALA A 28 12.21 2.09 13.45
N TRP A 29 13.27 1.28 13.41
CA TRP A 29 13.48 0.32 12.32
C TRP A 29 12.41 -0.77 12.25
N ARG A 30 11.95 -1.25 13.42
CA ARG A 30 10.82 -2.19 13.47
C ARG A 30 9.52 -1.55 12.99
N ALA A 31 9.28 -0.30 13.34
CA ALA A 31 8.12 0.45 12.86
C ALA A 31 8.20 0.68 11.33
N LEU A 32 9.39 1.01 10.80
CA LEU A 32 9.61 1.16 9.36
C LEU A 32 9.35 -0.16 8.63
N ALA A 33 9.87 -1.27 9.12
CA ALA A 33 9.63 -2.59 8.53
C ALA A 33 8.14 -2.95 8.53
N ALA A 34 7.44 -2.74 9.65
CA ALA A 34 6.00 -2.98 9.73
C ALA A 34 5.19 -2.10 8.75
N LEU A 35 5.56 -0.83 8.62
CA LEU A 35 4.93 0.09 7.68
C LEU A 35 5.24 -0.31 6.22
N ALA A 36 6.46 -0.72 5.92
CA ALA A 36 6.84 -1.19 4.59
C ALA A 36 6.05 -2.46 4.19
N VAL A 37 5.89 -3.41 5.11
CA VAL A 37 5.05 -4.61 4.90
C VAL A 37 3.59 -4.21 4.69
N ALA A 38 3.04 -3.30 5.48
CA ALA A 38 1.68 -2.82 5.31
C ALA A 38 1.48 -2.15 3.94
N MET A 39 2.46 -1.39 3.46
CA MET A 39 2.45 -0.78 2.13
C MET A 39 2.50 -1.81 1.02
N LEU A 40 3.37 -2.81 1.15
CA LEU A 40 3.49 -3.91 0.20
C LEU A 40 2.15 -4.65 0.08
N LEU A 41 1.52 -5.03 1.20
CA LEU A 41 0.23 -5.70 1.23
C LEU A 41 -0.89 -4.83 0.66
N SER A 42 -0.87 -3.52 0.92
CA SER A 42 -1.85 -2.57 0.36
C SER A 42 -1.73 -2.50 -1.16
N MET A 43 -0.51 -2.51 -1.71
CA MET A 43 -0.31 -2.55 -3.16
C MET A 43 -0.70 -3.91 -3.77
N ALA A 44 -0.41 -5.01 -3.09
CA ALA A 44 -0.88 -6.33 -3.51
C ALA A 44 -2.42 -6.36 -3.59
N THR A 45 -3.12 -5.77 -2.61
CA THR A 45 -4.58 -5.62 -2.61
C THR A 45 -5.07 -4.71 -3.75
N TRP A 46 -4.36 -3.61 -4.03
CA TRP A 46 -4.67 -2.70 -5.14
C TRP A 46 -4.66 -3.43 -6.49
N PHE A 47 -3.62 -4.20 -6.76
CA PHE A 47 -3.42 -4.88 -8.04
C PHE A 47 -4.02 -6.29 -8.09
N SER A 48 -4.57 -6.81 -6.99
CA SER A 48 -5.10 -8.18 -6.91
C SER A 48 -6.11 -8.50 -8.01
N ALA A 49 -7.04 -7.58 -8.29
CA ALA A 49 -8.04 -7.80 -9.32
C ALA A 49 -7.45 -7.74 -10.74
N SER A 50 -6.44 -6.90 -10.98
CA SER A 50 -5.80 -6.81 -12.30
C SER A 50 -5.22 -8.16 -12.74
N ALA A 51 -4.74 -8.97 -11.80
CA ALA A 51 -4.23 -10.32 -12.06
C ALA A 51 -5.33 -11.32 -12.47
N VAL A 52 -6.57 -11.12 -12.01
CA VAL A 52 -7.69 -12.05 -12.24
C VAL A 52 -8.75 -11.51 -13.22
N VAL A 53 -8.61 -10.28 -13.71
CA VAL A 53 -9.52 -9.69 -14.70
C VAL A 53 -9.77 -10.59 -15.90
N PRO A 54 -8.77 -11.24 -16.55
CA PRO A 54 -9.03 -12.11 -17.69
C PRO A 54 -9.93 -13.29 -17.34
N GLN A 55 -9.77 -13.87 -16.15
CA GLN A 55 -10.58 -14.99 -15.66
C GLN A 55 -12.00 -14.54 -15.33
N LEU A 56 -12.16 -13.40 -14.67
CA LEU A 56 -13.48 -12.81 -14.38
C LEU A 56 -14.21 -12.44 -15.66
N ALA A 57 -13.52 -11.86 -16.65
CA ALA A 57 -14.08 -11.50 -17.94
C ALA A 57 -14.63 -12.73 -18.67
N SER A 58 -13.91 -13.84 -18.69
CA SER A 58 -14.36 -15.09 -19.31
C SER A 58 -15.52 -15.74 -18.57
N GLN A 59 -15.51 -15.71 -17.23
CA GLN A 59 -16.53 -16.35 -16.40
C GLN A 59 -17.88 -15.61 -16.44
N PHE A 60 -17.85 -14.28 -16.35
CA PHE A 60 -19.05 -13.45 -16.34
C PHE A 60 -19.40 -12.89 -17.71
N GLN A 61 -18.69 -13.30 -18.79
CA GLN A 61 -18.85 -12.79 -20.16
C GLN A 61 -18.92 -11.26 -20.21
N LEU A 62 -17.95 -10.63 -19.52
CA LEU A 62 -17.93 -9.18 -19.39
C LEU A 62 -17.58 -8.51 -20.71
N SER A 63 -18.22 -7.37 -20.97
CA SER A 63 -17.80 -6.49 -22.06
C SER A 63 -16.43 -5.86 -21.75
N ASP A 64 -15.73 -5.40 -22.78
CA ASP A 64 -14.43 -4.71 -22.63
C ASP A 64 -14.53 -3.50 -21.71
N SER A 65 -15.63 -2.75 -21.79
CA SER A 65 -15.89 -1.60 -20.93
C SER A 65 -16.05 -2.01 -19.45
N THR A 66 -16.76 -3.10 -19.18
CA THR A 66 -16.93 -3.60 -17.80
C THR A 66 -15.63 -4.12 -17.23
N SER A 67 -14.82 -4.81 -18.03
CA SER A 67 -13.48 -5.26 -17.65
C SER A 67 -12.54 -4.10 -17.33
N ALA A 68 -12.61 -2.99 -18.09
CA ALA A 68 -11.88 -1.77 -17.80
C ALA A 68 -12.29 -1.16 -16.45
N TRP A 69 -13.59 -1.16 -16.11
CA TRP A 69 -14.08 -0.66 -14.83
C TRP A 69 -13.59 -1.47 -13.62
N LEU A 70 -13.30 -2.75 -13.77
CA LEU A 70 -12.69 -3.56 -12.70
C LEU A 70 -11.30 -3.04 -12.31
N THR A 71 -10.55 -2.49 -13.25
CA THR A 71 -9.22 -1.91 -13.01
C THR A 71 -9.31 -0.44 -12.59
N ILE A 72 -10.13 0.36 -13.27
CA ILE A 72 -10.28 1.80 -13.03
C ILE A 72 -11.02 2.06 -11.73
N GLY A 73 -11.94 1.18 -11.32
CA GLY A 73 -12.79 1.35 -10.14
C GLY A 73 -11.99 1.62 -8.86
N VAL A 74 -10.88 0.92 -8.64
CA VAL A 74 -10.04 1.16 -7.47
C VAL A 74 -9.39 2.55 -7.50
N GLN A 75 -9.01 3.04 -8.68
CA GLN A 75 -8.41 4.37 -8.85
C GLN A 75 -9.44 5.48 -8.57
N VAL A 76 -10.64 5.33 -9.12
CA VAL A 76 -11.76 6.25 -8.86
C VAL A 76 -12.11 6.27 -7.38
N GLY A 77 -12.21 5.09 -6.75
CA GLY A 77 -12.43 4.96 -5.32
C GLY A 77 -11.35 5.65 -4.49
N PHE A 78 -10.09 5.48 -4.88
CA PHE A 78 -8.96 6.14 -4.20
C PHE A 78 -9.06 7.66 -4.27
N VAL A 79 -9.37 8.22 -5.43
CA VAL A 79 -9.55 9.67 -5.60
C VAL A 79 -10.69 10.17 -4.71
N ILE A 80 -11.85 9.50 -4.74
CA ILE A 80 -13.00 9.85 -3.90
C ILE A 80 -12.61 9.77 -2.41
N GLY A 81 -11.99 8.68 -1.98
CA GLY A 81 -11.54 8.49 -0.61
C GLY A 81 -10.54 9.57 -0.16
N ALA A 82 -9.59 9.93 -1.04
CA ALA A 82 -8.62 10.99 -0.76
C ALA A 82 -9.30 12.36 -0.60
N LEU A 83 -10.28 12.67 -1.45
CA LEU A 83 -11.07 13.91 -1.34
C LEU A 83 -11.88 13.95 -0.04
N VAL A 84 -12.53 12.84 0.32
CA VAL A 84 -13.28 12.74 1.59
C VAL A 84 -12.35 12.94 2.79
N LEU A 85 -11.18 12.30 2.79
CA LEU A 85 -10.18 12.45 3.86
C LEU A 85 -9.66 13.89 3.95
N ALA A 86 -9.43 14.54 2.80
CA ALA A 86 -8.96 15.92 2.76
C ALA A 86 -10.03 16.90 3.28
N THR A 87 -11.28 16.76 2.84
CA THR A 87 -12.37 17.67 3.23
C THR A 87 -12.80 17.48 4.68
N THR A 88 -12.75 16.25 5.21
CA THR A 88 -13.13 15.94 6.59
C THR A 88 -12.01 16.18 7.60
N SER A 89 -10.78 16.47 7.13
CA SER A 89 -9.58 16.56 7.96
C SER A 89 -9.41 15.31 8.86
N ALA A 90 -9.87 14.16 8.38
CA ALA A 90 -9.88 12.92 9.17
C ALA A 90 -8.47 12.50 9.61
N ALA A 91 -7.45 12.78 8.79
CA ALA A 91 -6.05 12.52 9.11
C ALA A 91 -5.53 13.34 10.31
N ASP A 92 -6.18 14.45 10.66
CA ASP A 92 -5.83 15.29 11.79
C ASP A 92 -6.65 14.95 13.03
N ARG A 93 -7.90 14.50 12.84
CA ARG A 93 -8.83 14.12 13.93
C ARG A 93 -8.53 12.74 14.49
N PHE A 94 -8.21 11.80 13.63
CA PHE A 94 -7.88 10.43 14.02
C PHE A 94 -6.37 10.23 13.97
N GLY A 95 -5.80 9.58 14.99
CA GLY A 95 -4.37 9.28 14.98
C GLY A 95 -3.98 8.45 13.74
N PRO A 96 -2.85 8.77 13.07
CA PRO A 96 -2.48 8.15 11.79
C PRO A 96 -2.39 6.62 11.85
N ARG A 97 -2.07 6.05 13.01
CA ARG A 97 -2.05 4.60 13.23
C ARG A 97 -3.44 3.97 13.10
N HIS A 98 -4.44 4.59 13.73
CA HIS A 98 -5.82 4.08 13.71
C HIS A 98 -6.42 4.20 12.31
N LEU A 99 -6.16 5.33 11.65
CA LEU A 99 -6.65 5.57 10.29
C LEU A 99 -6.03 4.58 9.29
N MET A 100 -4.72 4.32 9.39
CA MET A 100 -4.04 3.34 8.57
C MET A 100 -4.56 1.92 8.81
N PHE A 101 -4.72 1.53 10.09
CA PHE A 101 -5.22 0.21 10.45
C PHE A 101 -6.66 0.01 9.96
N ALA A 102 -7.55 0.97 10.21
CA ALA A 102 -8.93 0.93 9.74
C ALA A 102 -9.01 0.86 8.22
N GLY A 103 -8.26 1.72 7.51
CA GLY A 103 -8.21 1.72 6.05
C GLY A 103 -7.73 0.40 5.47
N ALA A 104 -6.64 -0.16 6.00
CA ALA A 104 -6.08 -1.43 5.53
C ALA A 104 -7.03 -2.60 5.80
N THR A 105 -7.64 -2.65 7.00
CA THR A 105 -8.58 -3.71 7.38
C THR A 105 -9.85 -3.66 6.54
N LEU A 106 -10.45 -2.48 6.38
CA LEU A 106 -11.62 -2.31 5.53
C LEU A 106 -11.31 -2.64 4.06
N ALA A 107 -10.18 -2.20 3.54
CA ALA A 107 -9.76 -2.54 2.18
C ALA A 107 -9.64 -4.06 2.00
N GLY A 108 -9.05 -4.76 2.99
CA GLY A 108 -8.96 -6.22 2.99
C GLY A 108 -10.34 -6.89 3.00
N ILE A 109 -11.26 -6.44 3.85
CA ILE A 109 -12.64 -6.95 3.92
C ILE A 109 -13.37 -6.74 2.59
N MET A 110 -13.30 -5.53 2.00
CA MET A 110 -13.93 -5.25 0.72
C MET A 110 -13.34 -6.12 -0.40
N ASN A 111 -12.03 -6.32 -0.39
CA ASN A 111 -11.37 -7.17 -1.37
C ASN A 111 -11.76 -8.65 -1.22
N LEU A 112 -11.88 -9.16 0.01
CA LEU A 112 -12.39 -10.51 0.27
C LEU A 112 -13.87 -10.63 -0.11
N GLY A 113 -14.66 -9.58 0.04
CA GLY A 113 -16.07 -9.56 -0.38
C GLY A 113 -16.26 -9.84 -1.87
N MET A 114 -15.24 -9.62 -2.70
CA MET A 114 -15.31 -9.97 -4.13
C MET A 114 -15.48 -11.48 -4.36
N LEU A 115 -15.04 -12.33 -3.43
CA LEU A 115 -15.20 -13.79 -3.54
C LEU A 115 -16.68 -14.22 -3.40
N ALA A 116 -17.50 -13.41 -2.73
CA ALA A 116 -18.91 -13.63 -2.54
C ALA A 116 -19.79 -12.89 -3.58
N ALA A 117 -19.17 -12.14 -4.51
CA ALA A 117 -19.91 -11.39 -5.51
C ALA A 117 -20.44 -12.32 -6.60
N ASN A 118 -21.71 -12.14 -6.94
CA ASN A 118 -22.41 -12.90 -7.98
C ASN A 118 -22.53 -12.13 -9.30
N ASP A 119 -22.38 -10.80 -9.25
CA ASP A 119 -22.54 -9.90 -10.39
C ASP A 119 -21.33 -9.00 -10.58
N ALA A 120 -21.00 -8.67 -11.83
CA ALA A 120 -19.93 -7.76 -12.18
C ALA A 120 -20.06 -6.38 -11.52
N TRP A 121 -21.28 -5.88 -11.35
CA TRP A 121 -21.55 -4.60 -10.71
C TRP A 121 -21.16 -4.59 -9.23
N GLN A 122 -21.40 -5.69 -8.53
CA GLN A 122 -20.97 -5.85 -7.13
C GLN A 122 -19.45 -5.82 -7.02
N ILE A 123 -18.75 -6.47 -7.95
CA ILE A 123 -17.28 -6.46 -7.98
C ILE A 123 -16.76 -5.04 -8.21
N ILE A 124 -17.32 -4.29 -9.16
CA ILE A 124 -16.95 -2.90 -9.43
C ILE A 124 -17.17 -2.02 -8.18
N ALA A 125 -18.32 -2.14 -7.52
CA ALA A 125 -18.62 -1.39 -6.31
C ALA A 125 -17.61 -1.70 -5.19
N LEU A 126 -17.27 -2.98 -4.97
CA LEU A 126 -16.28 -3.40 -4.00
C LEU A 126 -14.87 -2.89 -4.34
N ARG A 127 -14.52 -2.80 -5.63
CA ARG A 127 -13.26 -2.20 -6.09
C ARG A 127 -13.18 -0.71 -5.77
N ILE A 128 -14.26 0.03 -6.00
CA ILE A 128 -14.35 1.46 -5.64
C ILE A 128 -14.19 1.63 -4.13
N LEU A 129 -14.89 0.83 -3.33
CA LEU A 129 -14.79 0.86 -1.87
C LEU A 129 -13.38 0.48 -1.38
N THR A 130 -12.77 -0.55 -1.97
CA THR A 130 -11.38 -0.93 -1.67
C THR A 130 -10.42 0.24 -1.90
N GLY A 131 -10.54 0.93 -3.05
CA GLY A 131 -9.73 2.10 -3.36
C GLY A 131 -9.94 3.24 -2.35
N ALA A 132 -11.18 3.53 -2.01
CA ALA A 132 -11.51 4.57 -1.03
C ALA A 132 -10.91 4.28 0.36
N CYS A 133 -10.90 3.02 0.80
CA CYS A 133 -10.27 2.61 2.04
C CYS A 133 -8.74 2.72 1.98
N LEU A 134 -8.12 2.35 0.85
CA LEU A 134 -6.67 2.43 0.65
C LEU A 134 -6.16 3.88 0.63
N ALA A 135 -7.01 4.86 0.29
CA ALA A 135 -6.67 6.27 0.34
C ALA A 135 -6.26 6.74 1.76
N ALA A 136 -6.76 6.07 2.81
CA ALA A 136 -6.38 6.36 4.19
C ALA A 136 -5.00 5.81 4.58
N VAL A 137 -4.48 4.81 3.86
CA VAL A 137 -3.26 4.09 4.25
C VAL A 137 -2.00 4.88 3.96
N TYR A 138 -1.83 5.34 2.71
CA TYR A 138 -0.59 5.98 2.27
C TYR A 138 -0.26 7.28 3.03
N PRO A 139 -1.16 8.28 3.14
CA PRO A 139 -0.86 9.53 3.85
C PRO A 139 -0.59 9.29 5.34
N SER A 140 -1.31 8.34 5.94
CA SER A 140 -1.15 7.98 7.35
C SER A 140 0.21 7.35 7.62
N ALA A 141 0.68 6.46 6.74
CA ALA A 141 1.99 5.85 6.85
C ALA A 141 3.11 6.88 6.69
N MET A 142 3.00 7.81 5.73
CA MET A 142 3.95 8.90 5.54
C MET A 142 4.01 9.82 6.74
N LYS A 143 2.86 10.13 7.37
CA LYS A 143 2.78 10.88 8.62
C LYS A 143 3.48 10.13 9.78
N CYS A 144 3.27 8.83 9.91
CA CYS A 144 3.96 8.01 10.91
C CYS A 144 5.48 8.02 10.74
N ILE A 145 5.98 7.85 9.51
CA ILE A 145 7.43 7.84 9.26
C ILE A 145 8.06 9.19 9.59
N SER A 146 7.41 10.29 9.23
CA SER A 146 7.94 11.62 9.47
C SER A 146 8.13 11.95 10.97
N THR A 147 7.41 11.28 11.85
CA THR A 147 7.58 11.44 13.32
C THR A 147 8.77 10.66 13.88
N TRP A 148 9.12 9.51 13.27
CA TRP A 148 10.20 8.64 13.75
C TRP A 148 11.56 8.98 13.14
N PHE A 149 11.56 9.39 11.86
CA PHE A 149 12.79 9.66 11.10
C PHE A 149 12.87 11.15 10.75
N LYS A 150 13.50 11.93 11.65
CA LYS A 150 13.68 13.38 11.41
C LYS A 150 14.85 13.64 10.47
N THR A 151 15.96 12.94 10.66
CA THR A 151 17.22 13.17 9.93
C THR A 151 17.41 12.20 8.78
N SER A 152 17.13 10.90 8.96
CA SER A 152 17.21 9.87 7.89
C SER A 152 15.90 9.70 7.14
N ARG A 153 15.14 10.78 6.96
CA ARG A 153 13.81 10.76 6.32
C ARG A 153 13.87 10.23 4.87
N ALA A 154 14.91 10.59 4.13
CA ALA A 154 15.11 10.14 2.76
C ALA A 154 15.22 8.62 2.64
N THR A 155 16.02 8.00 3.53
CA THR A 155 16.15 6.53 3.59
C THR A 155 14.84 5.85 3.92
N ALA A 156 14.10 6.35 4.92
CA ALA A 156 12.83 5.80 5.31
C ALA A 156 11.78 5.90 4.19
N VAL A 157 11.71 7.04 3.50
CA VAL A 157 10.85 7.23 2.32
C VAL A 157 11.26 6.31 1.18
N GLY A 158 12.56 6.15 0.93
CA GLY A 158 13.10 5.24 -0.09
C GLY A 158 12.66 3.78 0.14
N VAL A 159 12.76 3.30 1.38
CA VAL A 159 12.29 1.96 1.77
C VAL A 159 10.78 1.81 1.51
N MET A 160 9.99 2.83 1.84
CA MET A 160 8.54 2.81 1.60
C MET A 160 8.18 2.77 0.12
N ILE A 161 8.87 3.57 -0.70
CA ILE A 161 8.66 3.56 -2.17
C ILE A 161 9.11 2.22 -2.73
N GLY A 162 10.23 1.66 -2.27
CA GLY A 162 10.67 0.32 -2.64
C GLY A 162 9.63 -0.75 -2.32
N ALA A 163 9.03 -0.70 -1.12
CA ALA A 163 7.95 -1.61 -0.73
C ALA A 163 6.71 -1.47 -1.62
N LEU A 164 6.33 -0.24 -1.99
CA LEU A 164 5.24 0.02 -2.95
C LEU A 164 5.53 -0.62 -4.32
N THR A 165 6.74 -0.45 -4.84
CA THR A 165 7.16 -0.99 -6.14
C THR A 165 7.14 -2.52 -6.14
N VAL A 166 7.69 -3.16 -5.11
CA VAL A 166 7.65 -4.62 -4.96
C VAL A 166 6.21 -5.12 -4.80
N GLY A 167 5.39 -4.41 -4.02
CA GLY A 167 3.97 -4.72 -3.84
C GLY A 167 3.18 -4.67 -5.14
N SER A 168 3.45 -3.68 -6.01
CA SER A 168 2.79 -3.57 -7.32
C SER A 168 3.19 -4.68 -8.30
N ALA A 169 4.41 -5.19 -8.20
CA ALA A 169 4.89 -6.30 -9.02
C ALA A 169 4.37 -7.67 -8.55
N SER A 170 4.01 -7.81 -7.26
CA SER A 170 3.67 -9.10 -6.64
C SER A 170 2.52 -9.85 -7.35
N PRO A 171 1.39 -9.26 -7.76
CA PRO A 171 0.33 -9.97 -8.46
C PRO A 171 0.74 -10.48 -9.83
N HIS A 172 1.62 -9.76 -10.52
CA HIS A 172 2.16 -10.18 -11.82
C HIS A 172 3.12 -11.36 -11.68
N LEU A 173 3.93 -11.38 -10.61
CA LEU A 173 4.79 -12.50 -10.28
C LEU A 173 3.97 -13.75 -9.95
N VAL A 174 2.91 -13.60 -9.18
CA VAL A 174 1.99 -14.68 -8.84
C VAL A 174 1.28 -15.21 -10.09
N ALA A 175 0.81 -14.34 -10.97
CA ALA A 175 0.20 -14.72 -12.24
C ALA A 175 1.18 -15.43 -13.18
N ALA A 176 2.46 -15.04 -13.18
CA ALA A 176 3.51 -15.67 -13.98
C ALA A 176 3.98 -17.03 -13.42
N ALA A 177 3.92 -17.23 -12.11
CA ALA A 177 4.39 -18.45 -11.44
C ALA A 177 3.44 -19.66 -11.59
N GLY A 178 2.26 -19.48 -12.12
CA GLY A 178 1.31 -20.54 -12.36
C GLY A 178 -0.13 -20.02 -12.32
N SER A 179 -0.99 -20.65 -13.08
CA SER A 179 -2.43 -20.38 -13.09
C SER A 179 -3.02 -20.57 -11.69
N LEU A 180 -2.95 -19.53 -10.88
CA LEU A 180 -3.74 -19.47 -9.66
C LEU A 180 -5.18 -19.37 -10.09
N ASP A 181 -5.87 -20.50 -10.03
CA ASP A 181 -7.32 -20.51 -10.09
C ASP A 181 -7.79 -19.60 -8.94
N TRP A 182 -8.41 -18.48 -9.26
CA TRP A 182 -8.91 -17.54 -8.25
C TRP A 182 -9.88 -18.22 -7.27
N ARG A 183 -10.43 -19.37 -7.65
CA ARG A 183 -11.26 -20.26 -6.83
C ARG A 183 -10.48 -21.04 -5.79
N PHE A 184 -9.15 -21.16 -5.93
CA PHE A 184 -8.33 -21.94 -4.97
C PHE A 184 -8.45 -21.39 -3.54
N VAL A 185 -8.77 -20.11 -3.38
CA VAL A 185 -9.08 -19.50 -2.08
C VAL A 185 -10.50 -19.87 -1.60
N GLY A 186 -11.42 -20.17 -2.52
CA GLY A 186 -12.80 -20.55 -2.22
C GLY A 186 -13.01 -22.05 -1.98
N ASP A 187 -12.30 -22.89 -2.70
CA ASP A 187 -12.47 -24.35 -2.63
C ASP A 187 -11.91 -25.00 -1.35
N CYS A 188 -11.04 -24.32 -0.62
CA CYS A 188 -10.63 -24.75 0.72
C CYS A 188 -11.78 -24.74 1.75
N CYS A 189 -12.90 -24.05 1.47
CA CYS A 189 -14.05 -23.97 2.37
C CYS A 189 -15.27 -24.79 1.93
N THR A 190 -15.31 -25.32 0.71
CA THR A 190 -16.51 -26.01 0.17
C THR A 190 -16.31 -27.48 -0.11
N SER A 191 -15.13 -28.04 0.14
CA SER A 191 -14.90 -29.48 0.08
C SER A 191 -15.40 -30.16 1.38
N ARG A 192 -16.75 -30.25 1.50
CA ARG A 192 -17.45 -31.25 2.31
C ARG A 192 -18.80 -31.54 1.71
#